data_cc1c83ad855a6a98a2f5289a5cc53f03
#
_entry.id   cc1c83ad855a6a98a2f5289a5cc53f03
#
_cell.length_a   1.000
_cell.length_b   1.000
_cell.length_c   1.000
_cell.angle_alpha   90.00
_cell.angle_beta   90.00
_cell.angle_gamma   90.00
#
_symmetry.space_group_name_H-M   'P 1'
#
loop_
_entity.id
_entity.type
_entity.pdbx_description
1 polymer ?
#
loop_
_entity_poly.entity_id
_entity_poly.type
_entity_poly.pdbx_seq_one_letter_code
_entity_poly.pdbx_strand_id
1 'polypeptide(L)'
;MEFAEVVRKRRMVRNFSPEPVAPEAIERILALARQAPSAGYTQGQSFVVVKDAAARRAIARACDEDHYVTGGFDPFISTAPVLLIPCTSEAAYHRRYQEADKTGPEGKEIEWPVPYWHMDIGCSVMVVLLAAVAEGLAAGYAGAHDLDALRAVLSIPAEVTPVGVIPIGHRAPDVPSPSLKRGRRPEAEFIHRERW
;
A
#
# COMPACT_ATOMS: atom_id res chain seq x y z
N MET A 1 -19.48 -10.34 0.25
CA MET A 1 -18.65 -11.18 -0.65
C MET A 1 -17.81 -12.08 0.21
N GLU A 2 -17.72 -13.37 -0.11
CA GLU A 2 -16.87 -14.31 0.61
C GLU A 2 -15.38 -13.99 0.44
N PHE A 3 -14.58 -14.19 1.49
CA PHE A 3 -13.15 -13.82 1.50
C PHE A 3 -12.36 -14.39 0.32
N ALA A 4 -12.55 -15.68 0.03
CA ALA A 4 -11.89 -16.33 -1.10
C ALA A 4 -12.27 -15.69 -2.47
N GLU A 5 -13.48 -15.17 -2.58
CA GLU A 5 -13.93 -14.46 -3.78
C GLU A 5 -13.26 -13.08 -3.90
N VAL A 6 -13.15 -12.34 -2.79
CA VAL A 6 -12.42 -11.07 -2.74
C VAL A 6 -10.98 -11.25 -3.20
N VAL A 7 -10.28 -12.26 -2.66
CA VAL A 7 -8.90 -12.57 -3.03
C VAL A 7 -8.79 -12.91 -4.52
N ARG A 8 -9.70 -13.72 -5.05
CA ARG A 8 -9.70 -14.08 -6.48
C ARG A 8 -10.03 -12.91 -7.40
N LYS A 9 -10.87 -11.98 -6.99
CA LYS A 9 -11.26 -10.80 -7.78
C LYS A 9 -10.22 -9.68 -7.75
N ARG A 10 -9.39 -9.59 -6.70
CA ARG A 10 -8.38 -8.53 -6.60
C ARG A 10 -7.46 -8.54 -7.83
N ARG A 11 -7.33 -7.37 -8.44
CA ARG A 11 -6.39 -7.10 -9.55
C ARG A 11 -5.61 -5.82 -9.23
N MET A 12 -4.46 -5.65 -9.87
CA MET A 12 -3.78 -4.35 -9.94
C MET A 12 -4.39 -3.60 -11.12
N VAL A 13 -5.31 -2.68 -10.83
CA VAL A 13 -6.04 -1.90 -11.83
C VAL A 13 -5.27 -0.62 -12.14
N ARG A 14 -5.15 -0.30 -13.43
CA ARG A 14 -4.42 0.87 -13.95
C ARG A 14 -5.27 1.73 -14.87
N ASN A 15 -6.58 1.72 -14.69
CA ASN A 15 -7.48 2.69 -15.28
C ASN A 15 -8.74 2.80 -14.41
N PHE A 16 -9.17 4.03 -14.17
CA PHE A 16 -10.31 4.33 -13.31
C PHE A 16 -11.28 5.27 -14.01
N SER A 17 -12.58 5.06 -13.77
CA SER A 17 -13.58 6.01 -14.22
C SER A 17 -13.49 7.31 -13.41
N PRO A 18 -13.96 8.45 -13.94
CA PRO A 18 -13.99 9.72 -13.21
C PRO A 18 -15.07 9.75 -12.12
N GLU A 19 -15.83 8.68 -11.95
CA GLU A 19 -16.89 8.59 -10.96
C GLU A 19 -16.32 8.77 -9.53
N PRO A 20 -16.93 9.66 -8.72
CA PRO A 20 -16.47 9.89 -7.36
C PRO A 20 -16.59 8.65 -6.48
N VAL A 21 -15.62 8.45 -5.60
CA VAL A 21 -15.69 7.43 -4.55
C VAL A 21 -16.34 8.04 -3.31
N ALA A 22 -17.35 7.37 -2.78
CA ALA A 22 -18.00 7.79 -1.55
C ALA A 22 -16.99 7.88 -0.38
N PRO A 23 -16.95 8.99 0.36
CA PRO A 23 -16.02 9.16 1.48
C PRO A 23 -16.12 8.01 2.50
N GLU A 24 -17.33 7.55 2.77
CA GLU A 24 -17.63 6.49 3.73
C GLU A 24 -17.01 5.14 3.32
N ALA A 25 -16.87 4.87 2.01
CA ALA A 25 -16.19 3.68 1.53
C ALA A 25 -14.69 3.72 1.85
N ILE A 26 -14.05 4.88 1.70
CA ILE A 26 -12.65 5.07 2.08
C ILE A 26 -12.46 4.90 3.59
N GLU A 27 -13.35 5.46 4.40
CA GLU A 27 -13.31 5.30 5.86
C GLU A 27 -13.44 3.83 6.28
N ARG A 28 -14.36 3.05 5.67
CA ARG A 28 -14.49 1.61 5.94
C ARG A 28 -13.24 0.84 5.53
N ILE A 29 -12.65 1.14 4.38
CA ILE A 29 -11.38 0.53 3.92
C ILE A 29 -10.26 0.80 4.93
N LEU A 30 -10.10 2.04 5.37
CA LEU A 30 -9.06 2.42 6.33
C LEU A 30 -9.30 1.83 7.72
N ALA A 31 -10.56 1.74 8.16
CA ALA A 31 -10.92 1.07 9.40
C ALA A 31 -10.51 -0.40 9.42
N LEU A 32 -10.66 -1.11 8.28
CA LEU A 32 -10.17 -2.48 8.13
C LEU A 32 -8.63 -2.54 8.08
N ALA A 33 -7.99 -1.66 7.32
CA ALA A 33 -6.52 -1.60 7.24
C ALA A 33 -5.85 -1.37 8.60
N ARG A 34 -6.51 -0.63 9.49
CA ARG A 34 -6.07 -0.38 10.86
C ARG A 34 -6.08 -1.62 11.75
N GLN A 35 -6.76 -2.71 11.36
CA GLN A 35 -6.76 -3.98 12.07
C GLN A 35 -5.54 -4.86 11.73
N ALA A 36 -4.69 -4.46 10.78
CA ALA A 36 -3.49 -5.20 10.46
C ALA A 36 -2.55 -5.29 11.67
N PRO A 37 -1.87 -6.44 11.85
CA PRO A 37 -0.96 -6.62 12.97
C PRO A 37 0.27 -5.71 12.86
N SER A 38 0.95 -5.52 13.99
CA SER A 38 2.28 -4.92 14.01
C SER A 38 3.16 -5.57 15.08
N ALA A 39 4.45 -5.71 14.79
CA ALA A 39 5.42 -6.24 15.73
C ALA A 39 5.37 -5.43 17.04
N GLY A 40 5.27 -6.14 18.16
CA GLY A 40 5.14 -5.51 19.48
C GLY A 40 3.90 -4.64 19.67
N TYR A 41 2.90 -4.76 18.79
CA TYR A 41 1.74 -3.88 18.75
C TYR A 41 2.13 -2.39 18.61
N THR A 42 3.16 -2.14 17.82
CA THR A 42 3.75 -0.79 17.61
C THR A 42 2.80 0.17 16.93
N GLN A 43 1.98 -0.33 15.98
CA GLN A 43 1.05 0.50 15.19
C GLN A 43 1.75 1.67 14.48
N GLY A 44 2.94 1.42 13.93
CA GLY A 44 3.75 2.42 13.22
C GLY A 44 3.29 2.69 11.79
N GLN A 45 2.15 2.09 11.37
CA GLN A 45 1.55 2.30 10.05
C GLN A 45 0.64 3.52 10.05
N SER A 46 0.63 4.25 8.93
CA SER A 46 -0.29 5.37 8.69
C SER A 46 -0.63 5.50 7.21
N PHE A 47 -1.68 6.26 6.90
CA PHE A 47 -2.09 6.54 5.53
C PHE A 47 -2.39 8.02 5.35
N VAL A 48 -1.92 8.60 4.25
CA VAL A 48 -2.40 9.91 3.80
C VAL A 48 -3.47 9.69 2.74
N VAL A 49 -4.63 10.35 2.89
CA VAL A 49 -5.72 10.31 1.92
C VAL A 49 -5.66 11.54 1.04
N VAL A 50 -5.54 11.37 -0.27
CA VAL A 50 -5.41 12.48 -1.22
C VAL A 50 -6.56 12.45 -2.22
N LYS A 51 -7.33 13.54 -2.25
CA LYS A 51 -8.44 13.75 -3.20
C LYS A 51 -8.20 14.97 -4.08
N ASP A 52 -7.36 15.91 -3.65
CA ASP A 52 -7.03 17.11 -4.42
C ASP A 52 -6.36 16.78 -5.74
N ALA A 53 -6.88 17.33 -6.83
CA ALA A 53 -6.42 17.02 -8.18
C ALA A 53 -5.00 17.54 -8.48
N ALA A 54 -4.59 18.66 -7.86
CA ALA A 54 -3.25 19.19 -8.05
C ALA A 54 -2.22 18.32 -7.32
N ALA A 55 -2.54 17.90 -6.08
CA ALA A 55 -1.72 16.98 -5.32
C ALA A 55 -1.60 15.62 -6.02
N ARG A 56 -2.69 15.05 -6.56
CA ARG A 56 -2.64 13.79 -7.31
C ARG A 56 -1.72 13.87 -8.52
N ARG A 57 -1.76 14.96 -9.29
CA ARG A 57 -0.83 15.17 -10.41
C ARG A 57 0.63 15.33 -9.97
N ALA A 58 0.87 15.98 -8.84
CA ALA A 58 2.23 16.10 -8.30
C ALA A 58 2.76 14.73 -7.82
N ILE A 59 1.93 13.92 -7.17
CA ILE A 59 2.24 12.55 -6.77
C ILE A 59 2.52 11.68 -8.00
N ALA A 60 1.71 11.79 -9.05
CA ALA A 60 1.89 11.04 -10.30
C ALA A 60 3.28 11.29 -10.92
N ARG A 61 3.75 12.55 -10.91
CA ARG A 61 5.13 12.87 -11.34
C ARG A 61 6.20 12.23 -10.44
N ALA A 62 6.03 12.25 -9.12
CA ALA A 62 6.95 11.58 -8.20
C ALA A 62 6.99 10.05 -8.37
N CYS A 63 5.93 9.47 -8.94
CA CYS A 63 5.81 8.06 -9.28
C CYS A 63 6.24 7.73 -10.72
N ASP A 64 6.71 8.73 -11.49
CA ASP A 64 7.06 8.57 -12.92
C ASP A 64 5.90 7.95 -13.74
N GLU A 65 4.70 8.54 -13.61
CA GLU A 65 3.52 8.06 -14.34
C GLU A 65 3.73 8.07 -15.86
N ASP A 66 4.52 9.01 -16.37
CA ASP A 66 4.83 9.12 -17.81
C ASP A 66 5.53 7.86 -18.33
N HIS A 67 6.32 7.18 -17.50
CA HIS A 67 6.92 5.88 -17.85
C HIS A 67 5.84 4.81 -18.06
N TYR A 68 4.80 4.78 -17.23
CA TYR A 68 3.68 3.86 -17.42
C TYR A 68 2.90 4.18 -18.70
N VAL A 69 2.65 5.47 -18.96
CA VAL A 69 1.94 5.92 -20.17
C VAL A 69 2.73 5.55 -21.43
N THR A 70 4.04 5.77 -21.44
CA THR A 70 4.93 5.34 -22.52
C THR A 70 4.91 3.82 -22.71
N GLY A 71 4.73 3.08 -21.62
CA GLY A 71 4.56 1.62 -21.62
C GLY A 71 3.18 1.11 -22.08
N GLY A 72 2.28 2.03 -22.49
CA GLY A 72 0.97 1.70 -23.05
C GLY A 72 -0.17 1.59 -22.02
N PHE A 73 0.03 2.05 -20.79
CA PHE A 73 -1.03 2.17 -19.80
C PHE A 73 -1.70 3.55 -19.86
N ASP A 74 -2.94 3.63 -19.39
CA ASP A 74 -3.57 4.92 -19.13
C ASP A 74 -2.91 5.63 -17.94
N PRO A 75 -3.00 6.97 -17.82
CA PRO A 75 -2.61 7.67 -16.60
C PRO A 75 -3.57 7.29 -15.49
N PHE A 76 -3.12 6.53 -14.51
CA PHE A 76 -3.97 5.92 -13.48
C PHE A 76 -3.74 6.44 -12.06
N ILE A 77 -2.61 7.12 -11.82
CA ILE A 77 -2.33 7.75 -10.53
C ILE A 77 -2.97 9.15 -10.49
N SER A 78 -2.72 9.96 -11.53
CA SER A 78 -3.25 11.32 -11.62
C SER A 78 -4.77 11.36 -11.81
N THR A 79 -5.36 10.34 -12.47
CA THR A 79 -6.78 10.29 -12.81
C THR A 79 -7.64 9.56 -11.77
N ALA A 80 -7.07 8.68 -10.96
CA ALA A 80 -7.83 8.01 -9.90
C ALA A 80 -8.50 9.04 -8.97
N PRO A 81 -9.77 8.86 -8.58
CA PRO A 81 -10.47 9.82 -7.72
C PRO A 81 -9.85 9.97 -6.33
N VAL A 82 -9.22 8.91 -5.81
CA VAL A 82 -8.57 8.92 -4.49
C VAL A 82 -7.23 8.21 -4.57
N LEU A 83 -6.21 8.78 -3.92
CA LEU A 83 -4.95 8.10 -3.63
C LEU A 83 -4.83 7.86 -2.13
N LEU A 84 -4.42 6.67 -1.73
CA LEU A 84 -3.94 6.39 -0.38
C LEU A 84 -2.42 6.23 -0.44
N ILE A 85 -1.73 6.90 0.46
CA ILE A 85 -0.27 6.82 0.57
C ILE A 85 0.07 6.07 1.85
N PRO A 86 0.41 4.78 1.76
CA PRO A 86 0.82 4.00 2.91
C PRO A 86 2.19 4.48 3.39
N CYS A 87 2.31 4.69 4.70
CA CYS A 87 3.50 5.18 5.36
C CYS A 87 3.85 4.29 6.56
N THR A 88 5.13 4.19 6.86
CA THR A 88 5.63 3.51 8.06
C THR A 88 6.67 4.35 8.77
N SER A 89 6.86 4.12 10.07
CA SER A 89 7.85 4.81 10.89
C SER A 89 8.74 3.81 11.62
N GLU A 90 9.96 3.57 11.13
CA GLU A 90 10.98 2.78 11.80
C GLU A 90 11.23 3.27 13.22
N ALA A 91 11.33 4.59 13.41
CA ALA A 91 11.52 5.20 14.72
C ALA A 91 10.43 4.86 15.73
N ALA A 92 9.20 4.59 15.28
CA ALA A 92 8.13 4.15 16.17
C ALA A 92 8.41 2.75 16.75
N TYR A 93 9.00 1.86 15.94
CA TYR A 93 9.38 0.51 16.38
C TYR A 93 10.53 0.56 17.37
N HIS A 94 11.56 1.33 17.11
CA HIS A 94 12.66 1.54 18.04
C HIS A 94 12.18 2.12 19.38
N ARG A 95 11.31 3.13 19.37
CA ARG A 95 10.71 3.66 20.62
C ARG A 95 9.92 2.60 21.37
N ARG A 96 9.07 1.83 20.67
CA ARG A 96 8.22 0.80 21.28
C ARG A 96 9.07 -0.30 21.93
N TYR A 97 10.16 -0.70 21.30
CA TYR A 97 11.02 -1.77 21.80
C TYR A 97 12.04 -1.32 22.86
N GLN A 98 12.02 -0.06 23.23
CA GLN A 98 12.69 0.49 24.41
C GLN A 98 11.78 0.55 25.65
N GLU A 99 10.50 0.21 25.50
CA GLU A 99 9.57 0.15 26.63
C GLU A 99 9.81 -1.09 27.50
N ALA A 100 9.48 -1.00 28.79
CA ALA A 100 9.83 -2.00 29.81
C ALA A 100 9.33 -3.43 29.52
N ASP A 101 8.22 -3.58 28.78
CA ASP A 101 7.66 -4.88 28.38
C ASP A 101 8.31 -5.45 27.12
N LYS A 102 9.27 -4.74 26.50
CA LYS A 102 9.92 -5.11 25.24
C LYS A 102 11.44 -5.24 25.35
N THR A 103 12.05 -4.62 26.33
CA THR A 103 13.49 -4.74 26.55
C THR A 103 13.85 -6.12 27.06
N GLY A 104 14.99 -6.66 26.59
CA GLY A 104 15.56 -7.91 27.11
C GLY A 104 16.09 -7.78 28.54
N PRO A 105 16.70 -8.86 29.10
CA PRO A 105 17.20 -8.89 30.48
C PRO A 105 18.24 -7.80 30.79
N GLU A 106 18.92 -7.28 29.77
CA GLU A 106 19.90 -6.21 29.89
C GLU A 106 19.29 -4.79 29.77
N GLY A 107 17.98 -4.68 29.67
CA GLY A 107 17.30 -3.39 29.44
C GLY A 107 17.56 -2.78 28.07
N LYS A 108 18.03 -3.57 27.10
CA LYS A 108 18.35 -3.11 25.73
C LYS A 108 17.29 -3.55 24.76
N GLU A 109 17.13 -2.76 23.72
CA GLU A 109 16.35 -3.12 22.54
C GLU A 109 16.90 -4.38 21.87
N ILE A 110 16.03 -5.20 21.29
CA ILE A 110 16.44 -6.38 20.49
C ILE A 110 17.14 -5.94 19.21
N GLU A 111 17.98 -6.80 18.66
CA GLU A 111 18.45 -6.65 17.28
C GLU A 111 17.31 -6.93 16.28
N TRP A 112 17.26 -6.15 15.22
CA TRP A 112 16.25 -6.29 14.18
C TRP A 112 16.79 -7.11 12.99
N PRO A 113 16.54 -8.43 12.93
CA PRO A 113 17.05 -9.27 11.82
C PRO A 113 16.38 -8.92 10.47
N VAL A 114 15.19 -8.35 10.53
CA VAL A 114 14.43 -7.88 9.38
C VAL A 114 13.69 -6.58 9.71
N PRO A 115 13.44 -5.69 8.72
CA PRO A 115 12.73 -4.43 8.93
C PRO A 115 11.21 -4.68 9.05
N TYR A 116 10.73 -5.11 10.21
CA TYR A 116 9.31 -5.46 10.44
C TYR A 116 8.36 -4.31 10.12
N TRP A 117 8.78 -3.04 10.25
CA TRP A 117 7.97 -1.88 9.86
C TRP A 117 7.55 -1.91 8.39
N HIS A 118 8.36 -2.49 7.48
CA HIS A 118 7.97 -2.68 6.09
C HIS A 118 7.04 -3.90 5.90
N MET A 119 7.21 -4.94 6.70
CA MET A 119 6.29 -6.10 6.67
C MET A 119 4.89 -5.69 7.13
N ASP A 120 4.81 -4.97 8.22
CA ASP A 120 3.56 -4.57 8.87
C ASP A 120 2.75 -3.61 7.99
N ILE A 121 3.40 -2.59 7.40
CA ILE A 121 2.70 -1.73 6.43
C ILE A 121 2.26 -2.52 5.19
N GLY A 122 3.03 -3.53 4.76
CA GLY A 122 2.64 -4.44 3.69
C GLY A 122 1.35 -5.22 4.01
N CYS A 123 1.17 -5.64 5.27
CA CYS A 123 -0.08 -6.24 5.73
C CYS A 123 -1.26 -5.26 5.60
N SER A 124 -1.09 -4.01 6.06
CA SER A 124 -2.12 -2.96 5.93
C SER A 124 -2.44 -2.66 4.46
N VAL A 125 -1.44 -2.58 3.60
CA VAL A 125 -1.61 -2.39 2.14
C VAL A 125 -2.45 -3.52 1.54
N MET A 126 -2.16 -4.79 1.89
CA MET A 126 -2.95 -5.91 1.38
C MET A 126 -4.41 -5.83 1.85
N VAL A 127 -4.66 -5.45 3.11
CA VAL A 127 -6.02 -5.25 3.60
C VAL A 127 -6.75 -4.16 2.81
N VAL A 128 -6.09 -3.01 2.51
CA VAL A 128 -6.66 -1.95 1.66
C VAL A 128 -7.08 -2.50 0.29
N LEU A 129 -6.18 -3.26 -0.37
CA LEU A 129 -6.44 -3.81 -1.71
C LEU A 129 -7.63 -4.80 -1.73
N LEU A 130 -7.78 -5.59 -0.67
CA LEU A 130 -8.90 -6.53 -0.52
C LEU A 130 -10.19 -5.80 -0.15
N ALA A 131 -10.12 -4.85 0.78
CA ALA A 131 -11.27 -4.06 1.21
C ALA A 131 -11.85 -3.22 0.06
N ALA A 132 -11.01 -2.65 -0.80
CA ALA A 132 -11.48 -1.95 -2.00
C ALA A 132 -12.36 -2.86 -2.88
N VAL A 133 -11.95 -4.12 -3.09
CA VAL A 133 -12.75 -5.10 -3.83
C VAL A 133 -14.05 -5.44 -3.10
N ALA A 134 -14.02 -5.57 -1.78
CA ALA A 134 -15.21 -5.84 -0.98
C ALA A 134 -16.23 -4.69 -1.04
N GLU A 135 -15.76 -3.45 -1.15
CA GLU A 135 -16.56 -2.23 -1.35
C GLU A 135 -17.03 -2.04 -2.81
N GLY A 136 -16.73 -2.97 -3.73
CA GLY A 136 -17.08 -2.85 -5.15
C GLY A 136 -16.19 -1.88 -5.92
N LEU A 137 -15.08 -1.45 -5.32
CA LEU A 137 -14.08 -0.58 -5.92
C LEU A 137 -12.92 -1.38 -6.50
N ALA A 138 -12.05 -0.66 -7.21
CA ALA A 138 -10.79 -1.17 -7.71
C ALA A 138 -9.62 -0.41 -7.10
N ALA A 139 -8.48 -1.08 -7.00
CA ALA A 139 -7.25 -0.48 -6.53
C ALA A 139 -6.04 -0.95 -7.35
N GLY A 140 -5.05 -0.09 -7.46
CA GLY A 140 -3.71 -0.39 -7.93
C GLY A 140 -2.68 -0.19 -6.83
N TYR A 141 -1.42 -0.49 -7.12
CA TYR A 141 -0.28 -0.14 -6.29
C TYR A 141 0.89 0.25 -7.20
N ALA A 142 1.45 1.42 -6.96
CA ALA A 142 2.63 1.93 -7.66
C ALA A 142 3.71 2.30 -6.65
N GLY A 143 4.97 2.03 -6.99
CA GLY A 143 6.11 2.57 -6.26
C GLY A 143 6.29 4.06 -6.54
N ALA A 144 6.84 4.82 -5.59
CA ALA A 144 7.32 6.16 -5.85
C ALA A 144 8.79 6.08 -6.23
N HIS A 145 9.17 6.71 -7.34
CA HIS A 145 10.55 6.78 -7.81
C HIS A 145 11.33 7.90 -7.11
N ASP A 146 10.61 8.98 -6.76
CA ASP A 146 11.15 10.11 -6.01
C ASP A 146 10.41 10.26 -4.67
N LEU A 147 10.98 9.66 -3.62
CA LEU A 147 10.40 9.71 -2.28
C LEU A 147 10.47 11.10 -1.65
N ASP A 148 11.48 11.88 -1.99
CA ASP A 148 11.65 13.23 -1.43
C ASP A 148 10.62 14.18 -2.04
N ALA A 149 10.37 14.08 -3.35
CA ALA A 149 9.28 14.82 -3.99
C ALA A 149 7.91 14.41 -3.41
N LEU A 150 7.68 13.10 -3.18
CA LEU A 150 6.44 12.62 -2.57
C LEU A 150 6.25 13.16 -1.14
N ARG A 151 7.31 13.16 -0.33
CA ARG A 151 7.31 13.76 1.02
C ARG A 151 7.00 15.25 0.97
N ALA A 152 7.66 15.99 0.09
CA ALA A 152 7.48 17.44 -0.04
C ALA A 152 6.04 17.80 -0.41
N VAL A 153 5.44 17.09 -1.38
CA VAL A 153 4.04 17.31 -1.81
C VAL A 153 3.05 17.12 -0.66
N LEU A 154 3.32 16.16 0.22
CA LEU A 154 2.38 15.75 1.27
C LEU A 154 2.79 16.18 2.68
N SER A 155 3.88 16.94 2.82
CA SER A 155 4.46 17.35 4.11
C SER A 155 4.67 16.17 5.08
N ILE A 156 5.12 15.02 4.54
CA ILE A 156 5.40 13.83 5.33
C ILE A 156 6.68 14.06 6.14
N PRO A 157 6.65 13.87 7.48
CA PRO A 157 7.83 14.05 8.33
C PRO A 157 9.00 13.13 7.92
N ALA A 158 10.23 13.57 8.20
CA ALA A 158 11.44 12.85 7.80
C ALA A 158 11.54 11.44 8.41
N GLU A 159 11.01 11.24 9.62
CA GLU A 159 10.99 9.95 10.32
C GLU A 159 9.87 9.01 9.85
N VAL A 160 9.05 9.44 8.87
CA VAL A 160 7.99 8.65 8.27
C VAL A 160 8.36 8.33 6.82
N THR A 161 8.29 7.07 6.45
CA THR A 161 8.64 6.59 5.10
C THR A 161 7.38 6.22 4.33
N PRO A 162 7.01 6.94 3.26
CA PRO A 162 5.99 6.49 2.33
C PRO A 162 6.54 5.29 1.54
N VAL A 163 5.72 4.23 1.39
CA VAL A 163 6.18 2.98 0.74
C VAL A 163 5.56 2.75 -0.64
N GLY A 164 4.73 3.66 -1.11
CA GLY A 164 4.11 3.62 -2.42
C GLY A 164 2.82 4.42 -2.48
N VAL A 165 2.06 4.23 -3.54
CA VAL A 165 0.79 4.92 -3.81
C VAL A 165 -0.27 3.89 -4.19
N ILE A 166 -1.44 3.99 -3.60
CA ILE A 166 -2.61 3.14 -3.90
C ILE A 166 -3.69 4.01 -4.55
N PRO A 167 -3.79 4.05 -5.88
CA PRO A 167 -4.94 4.64 -6.55
C PRO A 167 -6.19 3.78 -6.30
N ILE A 168 -7.31 4.41 -5.98
CA ILE A 168 -8.61 3.78 -5.73
C ILE A 168 -9.69 4.51 -6.51
N GLY A 169 -10.59 3.75 -7.13
CA GLY A 169 -11.72 4.27 -7.89
C GLY A 169 -12.62 3.17 -8.41
N HIS A 170 -13.60 3.54 -9.21
CA HIS A 170 -14.39 2.60 -9.99
C HIS A 170 -13.58 2.14 -11.21
N ARG A 171 -13.59 0.83 -11.48
CA ARG A 171 -12.79 0.25 -12.55
C ARG A 171 -13.26 0.73 -13.92
N ALA A 172 -12.32 1.18 -14.75
CA ALA A 172 -12.49 1.31 -16.20
C ALA A 172 -11.78 0.16 -16.93
N PRO A 173 -12.05 -0.06 -18.24
CA PRO A 173 -11.26 -0.99 -19.05
C PRO A 173 -9.78 -0.63 -18.98
N ASP A 174 -8.92 -1.59 -18.62
CA ASP A 174 -7.48 -1.37 -18.47
C ASP A 174 -6.65 -2.41 -19.25
N VAL A 175 -5.42 -2.05 -19.57
CA VAL A 175 -4.46 -2.91 -20.25
C VAL A 175 -3.80 -3.84 -19.21
N PRO A 176 -3.92 -5.16 -19.35
CA PRO A 176 -3.24 -6.10 -18.47
C PRO A 176 -1.71 -5.96 -18.57
N SER A 177 -1.02 -5.98 -17.41
CA SER A 177 0.44 -5.97 -17.41
C SER A 177 1.01 -7.15 -18.21
N PRO A 178 1.99 -6.91 -19.12
CA PRO A 178 2.67 -8.00 -19.85
C PRO A 178 3.31 -9.05 -18.93
N SER A 179 3.68 -8.68 -17.72
CA SER A 179 4.25 -9.58 -16.70
C SER A 179 3.31 -10.72 -16.31
N LEU A 180 1.99 -10.57 -16.50
CA LEU A 180 1.02 -11.62 -16.22
C LEU A 180 1.18 -12.85 -17.14
N LYS A 181 1.82 -12.68 -18.31
CA LYS A 181 2.11 -13.80 -19.24
C LYS A 181 3.04 -14.85 -18.63
N ARG A 182 3.84 -14.49 -17.61
CA ARG A 182 4.70 -15.45 -16.89
C ARG A 182 3.90 -16.49 -16.12
N GLY A 183 2.64 -16.21 -15.79
CA GLY A 183 1.85 -17.06 -14.91
C GLY A 183 2.35 -17.05 -13.46
N ARG A 184 1.80 -17.92 -12.65
CA ARG A 184 2.28 -18.16 -11.28
C ARG A 184 3.36 -19.24 -11.31
N ARG A 185 4.30 -19.17 -10.36
CA ARG A 185 5.26 -20.28 -10.14
C ARG A 185 4.50 -21.56 -9.79
N PRO A 186 5.05 -22.73 -10.13
CA PRO A 186 4.53 -24.02 -9.67
C PRO A 186 4.37 -24.06 -8.15
N GLU A 187 3.36 -24.78 -7.66
CA GLU A 187 3.09 -24.88 -6.23
C GLU A 187 4.30 -25.39 -5.43
N ALA A 188 5.05 -26.34 -5.97
CA ALA A 188 6.24 -26.90 -5.34
C ALA A 188 7.39 -25.89 -5.13
N GLU A 189 7.40 -24.80 -5.90
CA GLU A 189 8.37 -23.71 -5.71
C GLU A 189 7.87 -22.64 -4.71
N PHE A 190 6.62 -22.74 -4.30
CA PHE A 190 5.98 -21.78 -3.39
C PHE A 190 5.72 -22.39 -2.01
N ILE A 191 5.43 -23.68 -1.94
CA ILE A 191 5.13 -24.38 -0.69
C ILE A 191 6.20 -25.45 -0.48
N HIS A 192 6.98 -25.28 0.58
CA HIS A 192 7.93 -26.27 1.08
C HIS A 192 7.37 -26.85 2.39
N ARG A 193 7.41 -28.20 2.54
CA ARG A 193 6.88 -28.90 3.70
C ARG A 193 8.02 -29.39 4.57
N GLU A 194 7.96 -29.09 5.86
CA GLU A 194 8.94 -29.44 6.90
C GLU A 194 10.30 -28.71 6.74
N ARG A 195 10.81 -28.55 5.54
CA ARG A 195 12.08 -27.87 5.25
C ARG A 195 12.08 -27.32 3.82
N TRP A 196 12.97 -26.38 3.59
CA TRP A 196 13.20 -25.79 2.28
C TRP A 196 13.70 -26.82 1.27
#